data_5702773c156fb81188b90dd8270a29e6
#
_entry.id   5702773c156fb81188b90dd8270a29e6
#
_cell.length_a   1.000
_cell.length_b   1.000
_cell.length_c   1.000
_cell.angle_alpha   90.00
_cell.angle_beta   90.00
_cell.angle_gamma   90.00
#
_symmetry.space_group_name_H-M   'P 1'
#
loop_
_entity.id
_entity.type
_entity.pdbx_description
1 polymer ?
#
loop_
_entity_poly.entity_id
_entity_poly.type
_entity_poly.pdbx_seq_one_letter_code
_entity_poly.pdbx_strand_id
1 'polypeptide(L)'
;MDSAHCSWFQALFFLALVWFFNCGSVDGVSTTVKVGNFSKVEDAVNFHIYYGQTFKVIKNAVDGQSYLLLQNNSRIASRTKYCTSRIKSFVIPLSNFSADTDSFPVSFLEHLGLLESLKGITSDTVTSPCVLKLYKGGQIEKLNKSDYQMLAQFSAHFFGDTDQQPACNFATSVPFSEDTPLQRAEWIKFIGAFANVESRANQVYTTVKENYLCLAEIAKSRTSFKPTVAWMKYNSGVWSFTKEAYYLKYVEDAGGEILDANKNTYNISDPDDLEELHALLCTVEVVIDETLAYDPVNYTMSTFIQNLNVEDRSCFSFLTNTSLWRYDKRIQSSSLDWYNGAVSQPQLVLADLIEVFFPTGNYTMTYFRNLFKGETPINIGPEMCDRDTSSTLDPTIVPCG
;
A
#
# COMPACT_ATOMS: atom_id res chain seq x y z
N MET A 1 -31.35 -1.81 -83.09
CA MET A 1 -30.00 -2.28 -82.78
C MET A 1 -29.50 -1.33 -81.69
N ASP A 2 -29.44 -1.76 -80.46
CA ASP A 2 -28.68 -1.22 -79.32
C ASP A 2 -29.37 -1.55 -77.99
N SER A 3 -29.37 -2.81 -77.58
CA SER A 3 -29.72 -3.15 -76.20
C SER A 3 -28.93 -4.34 -75.60
N ALA A 4 -27.85 -4.77 -76.29
CA ALA A 4 -27.03 -5.93 -75.87
C ALA A 4 -25.68 -5.57 -75.21
N HIS A 5 -25.24 -4.31 -75.29
CA HIS A 5 -23.93 -3.90 -74.72
C HIS A 5 -23.99 -3.40 -73.24
N CYS A 6 -25.16 -3.08 -72.70
CA CYS A 6 -25.25 -2.57 -71.33
C CYS A 6 -25.32 -3.71 -70.27
N SER A 7 -25.72 -4.92 -70.70
CA SER A 7 -25.87 -6.08 -69.77
C SER A 7 -24.52 -6.72 -69.37
N TRP A 8 -23.48 -6.66 -70.19
CA TRP A 8 -22.21 -7.28 -69.88
C TRP A 8 -21.34 -6.45 -68.94
N PHE A 9 -21.44 -5.13 -68.99
CA PHE A 9 -20.73 -4.25 -68.06
C PHE A 9 -21.30 -4.32 -66.64
N GLN A 10 -22.60 -4.51 -66.47
CA GLN A 10 -23.18 -4.67 -65.15
C GLN A 10 -22.82 -6.02 -64.54
N ALA A 11 -22.79 -7.11 -65.31
CA ALA A 11 -22.38 -8.43 -64.85
C ALA A 11 -20.89 -8.49 -64.39
N LEU A 12 -20.01 -7.78 -65.10
CA LEU A 12 -18.58 -7.68 -64.71
C LEU A 12 -18.39 -6.82 -63.46
N PHE A 13 -19.18 -5.78 -63.27
CA PHE A 13 -19.13 -4.95 -62.07
C PHE A 13 -19.64 -5.69 -60.81
N PHE A 14 -20.69 -6.53 -60.95
CA PHE A 14 -21.14 -7.38 -59.86
C PHE A 14 -20.16 -8.51 -59.52
N LEU A 15 -19.50 -9.11 -60.49
CA LEU A 15 -18.46 -10.11 -60.25
C LEU A 15 -17.21 -9.50 -59.60
N ALA A 16 -16.81 -8.30 -59.94
CA ALA A 16 -15.71 -7.59 -59.30
C ALA A 16 -16.07 -7.18 -57.86
N LEU A 17 -17.32 -6.74 -57.58
CA LEU A 17 -17.78 -6.45 -56.23
C LEU A 17 -17.87 -7.72 -55.32
N VAL A 18 -18.30 -8.86 -55.85
CA VAL A 18 -18.30 -10.13 -55.11
C VAL A 18 -16.88 -10.63 -54.84
N TRP A 19 -15.89 -10.34 -55.72
CA TRP A 19 -14.49 -10.67 -55.51
C TRP A 19 -13.84 -9.77 -54.44
N PHE A 20 -14.21 -8.50 -54.37
CA PHE A 20 -13.74 -7.59 -53.32
C PHE A 20 -14.32 -7.92 -51.95
N PHE A 21 -15.51 -8.51 -51.85
CA PHE A 21 -16.10 -8.95 -50.61
C PHE A 21 -15.66 -10.36 -50.16
N ASN A 22 -15.01 -11.16 -51.05
CA ASN A 22 -14.44 -12.46 -50.69
C ASN A 22 -12.92 -12.48 -50.58
N CYS A 23 -12.25 -11.32 -50.69
CA CYS A 23 -10.82 -11.25 -50.47
C CYS A 23 -10.55 -11.05 -48.98
N GLY A 24 -10.45 -12.19 -48.31
CA GLY A 24 -9.63 -12.29 -47.10
C GLY A 24 -10.13 -11.64 -45.85
N SER A 25 -11.06 -12.28 -45.15
CA SER A 25 -10.82 -12.43 -43.74
C SER A 25 -9.52 -13.21 -43.56
N VAL A 26 -8.40 -12.55 -43.65
CA VAL A 26 -7.25 -12.98 -42.86
C VAL A 26 -7.72 -12.80 -41.42
N ASP A 27 -8.19 -13.90 -40.81
CA ASP A 27 -8.18 -14.02 -39.38
C ASP A 27 -6.74 -13.82 -38.91
N GLY A 28 -6.31 -12.57 -38.93
CA GLY A 28 -5.35 -12.11 -37.99
C GLY A 28 -6.01 -12.40 -36.64
N VAL A 29 -5.53 -13.42 -35.93
CA VAL A 29 -5.77 -13.61 -34.54
C VAL A 29 -5.27 -12.33 -33.88
N SER A 30 -6.12 -11.30 -33.92
CA SER A 30 -6.10 -10.22 -32.96
C SER A 30 -6.41 -10.93 -31.66
N THR A 31 -5.37 -11.37 -30.98
CA THR A 31 -5.43 -11.58 -29.54
C THR A 31 -5.82 -10.22 -28.99
N THR A 32 -7.14 -9.98 -28.92
CA THR A 32 -7.68 -8.88 -28.14
C THR A 32 -7.20 -9.15 -26.73
N VAL A 33 -6.13 -8.46 -26.37
CA VAL A 33 -5.63 -8.50 -25.01
C VAL A 33 -6.79 -8.03 -24.18
N LYS A 34 -7.33 -8.94 -23.36
CA LYS A 34 -8.46 -8.60 -22.49
C LYS A 34 -8.01 -7.42 -21.66
N VAL A 35 -8.79 -6.33 -21.65
CA VAL A 35 -8.49 -5.08 -20.92
C VAL A 35 -8.07 -5.35 -19.45
N GLY A 36 -8.51 -6.45 -18.86
CA GLY A 36 -8.13 -6.86 -17.50
C GLY A 36 -6.69 -7.36 -17.31
N ASN A 37 -5.94 -7.63 -18.37
CA ASN A 37 -4.57 -8.14 -18.27
C ASN A 37 -3.49 -7.04 -18.31
N PHE A 38 -3.90 -5.77 -18.23
CA PHE A 38 -2.99 -4.63 -18.15
C PHE A 38 -3.29 -3.83 -16.90
N SER A 39 -2.23 -3.37 -16.24
CA SER A 39 -2.33 -2.35 -15.19
C SER A 39 -1.82 -1.03 -15.72
N LYS A 40 -2.65 0.00 -15.60
CA LYS A 40 -2.23 1.39 -15.77
C LYS A 40 -1.94 1.95 -14.39
N VAL A 41 -0.76 2.53 -14.20
CA VAL A 41 -0.40 3.28 -12.99
C VAL A 41 -1.02 4.66 -13.09
N GLU A 42 -1.79 5.07 -12.09
CA GLU A 42 -2.62 6.28 -12.09
C GLU A 42 -2.19 7.30 -11.04
N ASP A 43 -1.89 6.85 -9.85
CA ASP A 43 -1.57 7.70 -8.70
C ASP A 43 -0.11 7.58 -8.27
N ALA A 44 0.47 6.37 -8.24
CA ALA A 44 1.87 6.17 -7.89
C ALA A 44 2.80 6.85 -8.90
N VAL A 45 3.85 7.49 -8.38
CA VAL A 45 4.80 8.25 -9.21
C VAL A 45 6.16 7.56 -9.35
N ASN A 46 6.44 6.60 -8.47
CA ASN A 46 7.74 5.98 -8.36
C ASN A 46 7.92 4.72 -9.21
N PHE A 47 6.86 4.23 -9.89
CA PHE A 47 7.02 3.16 -10.86
C PHE A 47 6.08 3.30 -12.06
N HIS A 48 6.47 2.70 -13.20
CA HIS A 48 5.66 2.62 -14.42
C HIS A 48 5.75 1.23 -15.04
N ILE A 49 4.64 0.73 -15.62
CA ILE A 49 4.57 -0.58 -16.26
C ILE A 49 4.36 -0.38 -17.77
N TYR A 50 5.21 -1.02 -18.56
CA TYR A 50 5.12 -1.06 -20.02
C TYR A 50 4.87 -2.50 -20.48
N TYR A 51 4.01 -2.68 -21.47
CA TYR A 51 3.60 -3.98 -21.96
C TYR A 51 4.09 -4.22 -23.39
N GLY A 52 4.79 -5.33 -23.60
CA GLY A 52 5.09 -5.92 -24.90
C GLY A 52 4.21 -7.14 -25.14
N GLN A 53 4.42 -7.82 -26.27
CA GLN A 53 3.63 -9.02 -26.62
C GLN A 53 3.89 -10.20 -25.68
N THR A 54 5.14 -10.42 -25.28
CA THR A 54 5.57 -11.56 -24.47
C THR A 54 6.38 -11.17 -23.22
N PHE A 55 6.41 -9.89 -22.92
CA PHE A 55 7.16 -9.33 -21.80
C PHE A 55 6.48 -8.09 -21.24
N LYS A 56 6.87 -7.73 -20.04
CA LYS A 56 6.54 -6.45 -19.41
C LYS A 56 7.85 -5.79 -18.94
N VAL A 57 7.86 -4.48 -18.83
CA VAL A 57 8.96 -3.74 -18.21
C VAL A 57 8.39 -2.86 -17.11
N ILE A 58 8.87 -3.04 -15.89
CA ILE A 58 8.60 -2.10 -14.82
C ILE A 58 9.83 -1.22 -14.67
N LYS A 59 9.64 0.09 -14.76
CA LYS A 59 10.66 1.08 -14.39
C LYS A 59 10.39 1.53 -12.97
N ASN A 60 11.37 1.40 -12.10
CA ASN A 60 11.31 1.87 -10.73
C ASN A 60 12.22 3.11 -10.61
N ALA A 61 11.63 4.24 -10.27
CA ALA A 61 12.36 5.52 -10.18
C ALA A 61 13.21 5.61 -8.91
N VAL A 62 12.87 4.87 -7.86
CA VAL A 62 13.54 4.94 -6.56
C VAL A 62 14.91 4.26 -6.60
N ASP A 63 14.98 3.03 -7.15
CA ASP A 63 16.25 2.31 -7.29
C ASP A 63 16.92 2.51 -8.67
N GLY A 64 16.26 3.23 -9.58
CA GLY A 64 16.74 3.51 -10.94
C GLY A 64 16.83 2.28 -11.85
N GLN A 65 16.23 1.15 -11.47
CA GLN A 65 16.29 -0.11 -12.21
C GLN A 65 15.06 -0.32 -13.10
N SER A 66 15.26 -1.15 -14.11
CA SER A 66 14.19 -1.70 -14.95
C SER A 66 14.08 -3.20 -14.72
N TYR A 67 12.89 -3.67 -14.40
CA TYR A 67 12.58 -5.09 -14.24
C TYR A 67 11.94 -5.62 -15.52
N LEU A 68 12.68 -6.45 -16.27
CA LEU A 68 12.19 -7.11 -17.47
C LEU A 68 11.50 -8.43 -17.07
N LEU A 69 10.19 -8.46 -17.17
CA LEU A 69 9.36 -9.60 -16.83
C LEU A 69 9.04 -10.39 -18.10
N LEU A 70 9.58 -11.59 -18.22
CA LEU A 70 9.48 -12.45 -19.41
C LEU A 70 8.45 -13.55 -19.18
N GLN A 71 7.46 -13.68 -20.06
CA GLN A 71 6.49 -14.78 -19.97
C GLN A 71 7.21 -16.12 -20.12
N ASN A 72 6.91 -17.09 -19.23
CA ASN A 72 7.56 -18.41 -19.19
C ASN A 72 7.40 -19.22 -20.47
N ASN A 73 6.32 -19.01 -21.24
CA ASN A 73 6.06 -19.62 -22.54
C ASN A 73 6.74 -18.90 -23.73
N SER A 74 7.44 -17.79 -23.45
CA SER A 74 8.14 -17.03 -24.48
C SER A 74 9.49 -17.65 -24.83
N ARG A 75 9.86 -17.64 -26.12
CA ARG A 75 11.15 -18.16 -26.58
C ARG A 75 12.35 -17.39 -26.01
N ILE A 76 12.14 -16.15 -25.54
CA ILE A 76 13.21 -15.31 -24.99
C ILE A 76 13.44 -15.62 -23.50
N ALA A 77 12.47 -16.17 -22.78
CA ALA A 77 12.58 -16.45 -21.34
C ALA A 77 13.73 -17.42 -21.03
N SER A 78 13.95 -18.45 -21.88
CA SER A 78 15.02 -19.44 -21.71
C SER A 78 16.42 -18.95 -22.10
N ARG A 79 16.49 -17.86 -22.86
CA ARG A 79 17.75 -17.36 -23.46
C ARG A 79 18.25 -16.04 -22.89
N THR A 80 17.37 -15.30 -22.21
CA THR A 80 17.64 -13.94 -21.78
C THR A 80 17.69 -13.85 -20.27
N LYS A 81 18.89 -13.59 -19.75
CA LYS A 81 19.09 -13.27 -18.31
C LYS A 81 19.86 -11.96 -18.23
N TYR A 82 19.18 -10.93 -17.75
CA TYR A 82 19.82 -9.66 -17.42
C TYR A 82 20.00 -9.54 -15.93
N CYS A 83 21.20 -9.15 -15.52
CA CYS A 83 21.58 -8.87 -14.14
C CYS A 83 22.65 -7.78 -14.14
N THR A 84 22.22 -6.57 -14.33
CA THR A 84 23.09 -5.38 -14.32
C THR A 84 22.55 -4.37 -13.32
N SER A 85 23.31 -3.32 -13.06
CA SER A 85 22.85 -2.21 -12.21
C SER A 85 21.63 -1.46 -12.76
N ARG A 86 21.27 -1.66 -14.04
CA ARG A 86 20.14 -0.97 -14.70
C ARG A 86 18.97 -1.87 -15.05
N ILE A 87 19.23 -3.15 -15.30
CA ILE A 87 18.20 -4.10 -15.76
C ILE A 87 18.39 -5.43 -15.06
N LYS A 88 17.31 -5.93 -14.45
CA LYS A 88 17.17 -7.31 -13.97
C LYS A 88 16.04 -8.01 -14.71
N SER A 89 16.16 -9.30 -14.99
CA SER A 89 15.11 -10.07 -15.66
C SER A 89 14.54 -11.16 -14.78
N PHE A 90 13.21 -11.32 -14.86
CA PHE A 90 12.43 -12.31 -14.12
C PHE A 90 11.58 -13.12 -15.09
N VAL A 91 11.44 -14.41 -14.85
CA VAL A 91 10.48 -15.25 -15.58
C VAL A 91 9.18 -15.28 -14.82
N ILE A 92 8.10 -14.90 -15.47
CA ILE A 92 6.78 -14.78 -14.86
C ILE A 92 5.74 -15.75 -15.46
N PRO A 93 4.65 -16.13 -14.72
CA PRO A 93 4.34 -15.72 -13.35
C PRO A 93 5.30 -16.30 -12.33
N LEU A 94 5.56 -15.56 -11.25
CA LEU A 94 6.34 -16.05 -10.11
C LEU A 94 5.53 -17.08 -9.33
N SER A 95 6.15 -18.21 -8.98
CA SER A 95 5.53 -19.28 -8.20
C SER A 95 6.28 -19.64 -6.91
N ASN A 96 7.48 -19.09 -6.73
CA ASN A 96 8.33 -19.33 -5.57
C ASN A 96 9.12 -18.05 -5.29
N PHE A 97 8.69 -17.25 -4.34
CA PHE A 97 9.36 -16.02 -3.96
C PHE A 97 9.43 -15.85 -2.44
N SER A 98 10.30 -14.96 -2.02
CA SER A 98 10.47 -14.56 -0.63
C SER A 98 10.29 -13.05 -0.47
N ALA A 99 10.03 -12.60 0.75
CA ALA A 99 9.84 -11.21 1.08
C ALA A 99 10.59 -10.80 2.34
N ASP A 100 11.15 -9.61 2.32
CA ASP A 100 11.62 -8.93 3.53
C ASP A 100 10.43 -8.29 4.25
N THR A 101 9.88 -9.01 5.22
CA THR A 101 8.64 -8.65 5.90
C THR A 101 8.76 -7.47 6.86
N ASP A 102 9.97 -6.96 7.10
CA ASP A 102 10.16 -5.72 7.87
C ASP A 102 9.98 -4.47 7.00
N SER A 103 10.12 -4.60 5.67
CA SER A 103 10.07 -3.47 4.73
C SER A 103 9.06 -3.65 3.60
N PHE A 104 8.53 -4.85 3.41
CA PHE A 104 7.56 -5.17 2.35
C PHE A 104 6.18 -5.51 2.93
N PRO A 105 5.11 -4.78 2.54
CA PRO A 105 3.75 -5.06 2.99
C PRO A 105 3.21 -6.37 2.40
N VAL A 106 3.16 -7.44 3.21
CA VAL A 106 2.64 -8.76 2.76
C VAL A 106 1.12 -8.76 2.52
N SER A 107 0.41 -7.75 3.00
CA SER A 107 -1.02 -7.57 2.74
C SER A 107 -1.37 -7.50 1.25
N PHE A 108 -0.48 -6.98 0.41
CA PHE A 108 -0.65 -7.05 -1.05
C PHE A 108 -0.75 -8.48 -1.55
N LEU A 109 0.03 -9.41 -0.98
CA LEU A 109 0.00 -10.81 -1.38
C LEU A 109 -1.32 -11.49 -0.98
N GLU A 110 -1.89 -11.09 0.15
CA GLU A 110 -3.20 -11.57 0.60
C GLU A 110 -4.31 -11.16 -0.37
N HIS A 111 -4.34 -9.88 -0.74
CA HIS A 111 -5.32 -9.36 -1.69
C HIS A 111 -5.18 -9.97 -3.08
N LEU A 112 -3.98 -10.33 -3.49
CA LEU A 112 -3.70 -10.94 -4.79
C LEU A 112 -3.86 -12.47 -4.81
N GLY A 113 -4.05 -13.13 -3.65
CA GLY A 113 -4.13 -14.60 -3.56
C GLY A 113 -2.78 -15.28 -3.81
N LEU A 114 -1.68 -14.66 -3.39
CA LEU A 114 -0.32 -15.11 -3.67
C LEU A 114 0.39 -15.76 -2.48
N LEU A 115 -0.33 -16.02 -1.37
CA LEU A 115 0.27 -16.58 -0.16
C LEU A 115 0.90 -17.96 -0.37
N GLU A 116 0.31 -18.81 -1.23
CA GLU A 116 0.88 -20.11 -1.54
C GLU A 116 2.20 -20.04 -2.31
N SER A 117 2.46 -18.92 -2.99
CA SER A 117 3.70 -18.67 -3.72
C SER A 117 4.79 -18.03 -2.85
N LEU A 118 4.42 -17.49 -1.69
CA LEU A 118 5.36 -16.99 -0.68
C LEU A 118 5.97 -18.17 0.06
N LYS A 119 7.29 -18.38 -0.09
CA LYS A 119 8.00 -19.53 0.49
C LYS A 119 9.01 -19.13 1.57
N GLY A 120 9.35 -17.86 1.67
CA GLY A 120 10.29 -17.37 2.66
C GLY A 120 9.96 -15.95 3.14
N ILE A 121 10.19 -15.71 4.43
CA ILE A 121 10.05 -14.40 5.09
C ILE A 121 11.28 -14.13 5.93
N THR A 122 11.66 -12.87 6.08
CA THR A 122 12.85 -12.49 6.86
C THR A 122 12.56 -12.28 8.34
N SER A 123 11.31 -11.99 8.69
CA SER A 123 10.85 -11.82 10.08
C SER A 123 9.57 -12.59 10.32
N ASP A 124 9.44 -13.15 11.50
CA ASP A 124 8.24 -13.83 12.00
C ASP A 124 7.31 -12.90 12.81
N THR A 125 7.67 -11.64 12.92
CA THR A 125 6.83 -10.60 13.54
C THR A 125 5.94 -9.89 12.52
N VAL A 126 5.36 -10.65 11.59
CA VAL A 126 4.50 -10.15 10.51
C VAL A 126 3.05 -10.00 10.98
N THR A 127 2.40 -8.90 10.63
CA THR A 127 1.04 -8.57 11.05
C THR A 127 -0.05 -9.14 10.12
N SER A 128 0.21 -10.30 9.53
CA SER A 128 -0.73 -11.05 8.70
C SER A 128 -1.07 -12.39 9.37
N PRO A 129 -2.33 -12.61 9.80
CA PRO A 129 -2.75 -13.87 10.40
C PRO A 129 -2.47 -15.08 9.52
N CYS A 130 -2.73 -14.94 8.22
CA CYS A 130 -2.61 -16.07 7.29
C CYS A 130 -1.14 -16.38 6.96
N VAL A 131 -0.26 -15.38 6.89
CA VAL A 131 1.20 -15.62 6.78
C VAL A 131 1.73 -16.30 8.04
N LEU A 132 1.30 -15.87 9.23
CA LEU A 132 1.66 -16.52 10.49
C LEU A 132 1.19 -17.97 10.55
N LYS A 133 -0.01 -18.26 10.06
CA LYS A 133 -0.56 -19.64 9.97
C LYS A 133 0.29 -20.54 9.07
N LEU A 134 0.65 -20.03 7.88
CA LEU A 134 1.51 -20.75 6.93
C LEU A 134 2.93 -20.94 7.48
N TYR A 135 3.50 -19.93 8.16
CA TYR A 135 4.80 -20.03 8.80
C TYR A 135 4.80 -21.09 9.92
N LYS A 136 3.83 -21.04 10.84
CA LYS A 136 3.70 -22.05 11.91
C LYS A 136 3.42 -23.45 11.37
N GLY A 137 2.76 -23.55 10.21
CA GLY A 137 2.52 -24.80 9.49
C GLY A 137 3.74 -25.32 8.71
N GLY A 138 4.88 -24.63 8.73
CA GLY A 138 6.10 -25.01 8.01
C GLY A 138 6.03 -24.88 6.49
N GLN A 139 5.07 -24.11 5.96
CA GLN A 139 4.90 -23.88 4.52
C GLN A 139 5.68 -22.64 4.05
N ILE A 140 6.09 -21.80 4.97
CA ILE A 140 6.96 -20.62 4.77
C ILE A 140 8.17 -20.76 5.69
N GLU A 141 9.36 -20.52 5.16
CA GLU A 141 10.62 -20.55 5.91
C GLU A 141 10.98 -19.17 6.45
N LYS A 142 11.62 -19.12 7.65
CA LYS A 142 12.28 -17.91 8.13
C LYS A 142 13.69 -17.84 7.58
N LEU A 143 14.00 -16.75 6.90
CA LEU A 143 15.26 -16.53 6.19
C LEU A 143 16.14 -15.51 6.93
N ASN A 144 17.44 -15.70 6.86
CA ASN A 144 18.37 -14.69 7.31
C ASN A 144 18.59 -13.64 6.20
N LYS A 145 18.30 -12.37 6.49
CA LYS A 145 18.50 -11.24 5.55
C LYS A 145 19.93 -11.15 5.01
N SER A 146 20.94 -11.56 5.79
CA SER A 146 22.35 -11.51 5.40
C SER A 146 22.80 -12.73 4.61
N ASP A 147 21.97 -13.75 4.46
CA ASP A 147 22.30 -14.95 3.68
C ASP A 147 21.82 -14.82 2.23
N TYR A 148 22.60 -14.06 1.45
CA TYR A 148 22.31 -13.83 0.03
C TYR A 148 22.28 -15.11 -0.81
N GLN A 149 22.99 -16.17 -0.41
CA GLN A 149 22.97 -17.46 -1.13
C GLN A 149 21.62 -18.16 -0.95
N MET A 150 21.08 -18.12 0.26
CA MET A 150 19.73 -18.65 0.54
C MET A 150 18.67 -17.80 -0.18
N LEU A 151 18.75 -16.48 -0.10
CA LEU A 151 17.81 -15.59 -0.78
C LEU A 151 17.85 -15.72 -2.31
N ALA A 152 18.99 -16.04 -2.90
CA ALA A 152 19.16 -16.23 -4.34
C ALA A 152 18.50 -17.51 -4.90
N GLN A 153 18.03 -18.41 -4.05
CA GLN A 153 17.32 -19.64 -4.48
C GLN A 153 15.87 -19.39 -4.90
N PHE A 154 15.31 -18.25 -4.52
CA PHE A 154 13.95 -17.89 -4.90
C PHE A 154 13.88 -17.27 -6.29
N SER A 155 12.75 -17.40 -6.97
CA SER A 155 12.49 -16.75 -8.26
C SER A 155 12.53 -15.24 -8.18
N ALA A 156 12.14 -14.68 -7.03
CA ALA A 156 12.29 -13.29 -6.65
C ALA A 156 12.39 -13.16 -5.12
N HIS A 157 13.08 -12.12 -4.66
CA HIS A 157 13.05 -11.65 -3.28
C HIS A 157 12.58 -10.20 -3.29
N PHE A 158 11.41 -9.95 -2.69
CA PHE A 158 10.85 -8.60 -2.56
C PHE A 158 11.32 -7.94 -1.28
N PHE A 159 11.79 -6.70 -1.40
CA PHE A 159 12.25 -5.91 -0.25
C PHE A 159 11.94 -4.42 -0.46
N GLY A 160 11.87 -3.67 0.62
CA GLY A 160 11.52 -2.24 0.63
C GLY A 160 12.70 -1.31 0.86
N ASP A 161 13.93 -1.80 0.78
CA ASP A 161 15.14 -0.98 0.93
C ASP A 161 15.66 -0.50 -0.43
N THR A 162 16.27 0.68 -0.45
CA THR A 162 16.87 1.29 -1.64
C THR A 162 18.34 0.95 -1.81
N ASP A 163 18.96 0.33 -0.80
CA ASP A 163 20.34 -0.11 -0.89
C ASP A 163 20.50 -1.11 -2.03
N GLN A 164 21.45 -0.81 -2.93
CA GLN A 164 21.68 -1.63 -4.10
C GLN A 164 22.05 -3.06 -3.71
N GLN A 165 21.11 -3.96 -3.85
CA GLN A 165 21.35 -5.37 -3.57
C GLN A 165 21.94 -6.05 -4.83
N PRO A 166 23.08 -6.75 -4.69
CA PRO A 166 23.78 -7.31 -5.85
C PRO A 166 23.09 -8.50 -6.49
N ALA A 167 22.12 -9.14 -5.81
CA ALA A 167 21.48 -10.35 -6.31
C ALA A 167 20.50 -10.06 -7.47
N CYS A 168 20.56 -10.93 -8.48
CA CYS A 168 19.79 -10.78 -9.72
C CYS A 168 18.28 -10.95 -9.53
N ASN A 169 17.88 -11.71 -8.52
CA ASN A 169 16.48 -11.99 -8.20
C ASN A 169 15.85 -11.02 -7.18
N PHE A 170 16.56 -9.95 -6.80
CA PHE A 170 16.04 -8.96 -5.86
C PHE A 170 15.22 -7.92 -6.61
N ALA A 171 13.98 -7.70 -6.17
CA ALA A 171 13.05 -6.71 -6.70
C ALA A 171 12.66 -5.72 -5.61
N THR A 172 12.99 -4.45 -5.80
CA THR A 172 12.72 -3.37 -4.86
C THR A 172 11.26 -2.94 -4.97
N SER A 173 10.50 -3.08 -3.88
CA SER A 173 9.12 -2.60 -3.76
C SER A 173 9.07 -1.60 -2.61
N VAL A 174 8.91 -0.33 -2.93
CA VAL A 174 9.09 0.79 -1.98
C VAL A 174 7.84 1.67 -1.88
N PRO A 175 6.68 1.12 -1.50
CA PRO A 175 5.45 1.91 -1.35
C PRO A 175 5.64 3.07 -0.37
N PHE A 176 6.49 2.91 0.64
CA PHE A 176 6.75 3.95 1.65
C PHE A 176 7.48 5.19 1.12
N SER A 177 8.05 5.13 -0.09
CA SER A 177 8.63 6.30 -0.77
C SER A 177 7.59 7.21 -1.46
N GLU A 178 6.34 6.82 -1.45
CA GLU A 178 5.24 7.61 -2.02
C GLU A 178 4.63 8.53 -0.96
N ASP A 179 4.19 9.71 -1.41
CA ASP A 179 3.74 10.82 -0.55
C ASP A 179 2.27 10.75 -0.17
N THR A 180 1.45 9.90 -0.81
CA THR A 180 0.02 9.84 -0.53
C THR A 180 -0.48 8.41 -0.29
N PRO A 181 -1.61 8.25 0.45
CA PRO A 181 -2.18 6.94 0.73
C PRO A 181 -2.53 6.11 -0.50
N LEU A 182 -3.12 6.73 -1.53
CA LEU A 182 -3.48 6.05 -2.76
C LEU A 182 -2.25 5.67 -3.59
N GLN A 183 -1.22 6.52 -3.61
CA GLN A 183 0.04 6.17 -4.26
C GLN A 183 0.67 4.93 -3.63
N ARG A 184 0.70 4.84 -2.29
CA ARG A 184 1.23 3.64 -1.59
C ARG A 184 0.41 2.39 -1.90
N ALA A 185 -0.91 2.49 -1.88
CA ALA A 185 -1.80 1.35 -2.16
C ALA A 185 -1.68 0.85 -3.61
N GLU A 186 -1.36 1.72 -4.57
CA GLU A 186 -1.24 1.34 -5.97
C GLU A 186 -0.04 0.41 -6.26
N TRP A 187 0.92 0.27 -5.33
CA TRP A 187 2.02 -0.69 -5.45
C TRP A 187 1.56 -2.15 -5.51
N ILE A 188 0.30 -2.45 -5.21
CA ILE A 188 -0.30 -3.75 -5.49
C ILE A 188 -0.22 -4.11 -6.98
N LYS A 189 -0.29 -3.11 -7.89
CA LYS A 189 -0.16 -3.33 -9.34
C LYS A 189 1.27 -3.74 -9.74
N PHE A 190 2.27 -3.24 -9.00
CA PHE A 190 3.66 -3.68 -9.18
C PHE A 190 3.79 -5.19 -8.94
N ILE A 191 3.30 -5.69 -7.82
CA ILE A 191 3.32 -7.11 -7.48
C ILE A 191 2.45 -7.93 -8.43
N GLY A 192 1.26 -7.42 -8.78
CA GLY A 192 0.35 -8.05 -9.74
C GLY A 192 1.00 -8.34 -11.09
N ALA A 193 1.87 -7.45 -11.55
CA ALA A 193 2.60 -7.62 -12.82
C ALA A 193 3.60 -8.79 -12.77
N PHE A 194 4.27 -9.03 -11.64
CA PHE A 194 5.18 -10.18 -11.47
C PHE A 194 4.44 -11.53 -11.43
N ALA A 195 3.20 -11.54 -11.00
CA ALA A 195 2.41 -12.76 -10.85
C ALA A 195 1.39 -13.00 -11.97
N ASN A 196 1.30 -12.13 -12.97
CA ASN A 196 0.26 -12.16 -14.04
C ASN A 196 -1.18 -12.08 -13.48
N VAL A 197 -1.39 -11.34 -12.41
CA VAL A 197 -2.70 -11.12 -11.76
C VAL A 197 -3.15 -9.66 -11.83
N GLU A 198 -2.82 -8.96 -12.92
CA GLU A 198 -3.15 -7.55 -13.12
C GLU A 198 -4.65 -7.27 -12.99
N SER A 199 -5.49 -8.16 -13.49
CA SER A 199 -6.96 -8.01 -13.37
C SER A 199 -7.38 -7.89 -11.91
N ARG A 200 -6.82 -8.75 -11.05
CA ARG A 200 -7.09 -8.72 -9.62
C ARG A 200 -6.49 -7.48 -8.95
N ALA A 201 -5.26 -7.13 -9.29
CA ALA A 201 -4.60 -5.94 -8.76
C ALA A 201 -5.38 -4.65 -9.11
N ASN A 202 -5.85 -4.54 -10.35
CA ASN A 202 -6.69 -3.43 -10.78
C ASN A 202 -8.02 -3.39 -10.02
N GLN A 203 -8.70 -4.54 -9.88
CA GLN A 203 -9.95 -4.64 -9.15
C GLN A 203 -9.78 -4.17 -7.69
N VAL A 204 -8.79 -4.70 -6.97
CA VAL A 204 -8.53 -4.33 -5.57
C VAL A 204 -8.24 -2.84 -5.47
N TYR A 205 -7.31 -2.33 -6.30
CA TYR A 205 -6.94 -0.92 -6.25
C TYR A 205 -8.12 0.01 -6.56
N THR A 206 -8.90 -0.29 -7.60
CA THR A 206 -10.07 0.52 -7.97
C THR A 206 -11.10 0.56 -6.83
N THR A 207 -11.39 -0.60 -6.23
CA THR A 207 -12.32 -0.69 -5.10
C THR A 207 -11.86 0.13 -3.89
N VAL A 208 -10.57 0.02 -3.55
CA VAL A 208 -9.95 0.80 -2.46
C VAL A 208 -10.01 2.29 -2.75
N LYS A 209 -9.61 2.70 -3.97
CA LYS A 209 -9.59 4.10 -4.42
C LYS A 209 -10.98 4.73 -4.39
N GLU A 210 -11.97 4.06 -4.97
CA GLU A 210 -13.35 4.55 -5.00
C GLU A 210 -13.90 4.75 -3.58
N ASN A 211 -13.67 3.79 -2.68
CA ASN A 211 -14.13 3.90 -1.30
C ASN A 211 -13.38 5.01 -0.53
N TYR A 212 -12.05 5.12 -0.72
CA TYR A 212 -11.24 6.20 -0.14
C TYR A 212 -11.74 7.59 -0.57
N LEU A 213 -11.92 7.80 -1.88
CA LEU A 213 -12.36 9.08 -2.43
C LEU A 213 -13.77 9.45 -1.97
N CYS A 214 -14.69 8.49 -1.89
CA CYS A 214 -16.01 8.71 -1.35
C CYS A 214 -15.97 9.17 0.12
N LEU A 215 -15.19 8.52 0.97
CA LEU A 215 -14.99 8.92 2.37
C LEU A 215 -14.38 10.32 2.49
N ALA A 216 -13.38 10.64 1.68
CA ALA A 216 -12.75 11.96 1.67
C ALA A 216 -13.75 13.07 1.26
N GLU A 217 -14.63 12.79 0.30
CA GLU A 217 -15.67 13.74 -0.11
C GLU A 217 -16.70 13.99 1.00
N ILE A 218 -17.14 12.94 1.70
CA ILE A 218 -18.02 13.06 2.85
C ILE A 218 -17.36 13.87 3.97
N ALA A 219 -16.10 13.60 4.29
CA ALA A 219 -15.37 14.35 5.29
C ALA A 219 -15.32 15.84 4.94
N LYS A 220 -15.01 16.19 3.70
CA LYS A 220 -15.01 17.58 3.21
C LYS A 220 -16.39 18.25 3.29
N SER A 221 -17.46 17.52 3.10
CA SER A 221 -18.83 18.08 3.14
C SER A 221 -19.31 18.42 4.56
N ARG A 222 -18.73 17.79 5.59
CA ARG A 222 -19.13 17.97 6.99
C ARG A 222 -18.62 19.26 7.65
N THR A 223 -17.76 20.03 6.97
CA THR A 223 -16.89 20.99 7.67
C THR A 223 -17.36 22.43 7.68
N SER A 224 -18.16 22.80 8.67
CA SER A 224 -18.12 24.17 9.24
C SER A 224 -16.99 24.37 10.27
N PHE A 225 -16.40 23.29 10.80
CA PHE A 225 -15.31 23.28 11.79
C PHE A 225 -14.31 22.20 11.42
N LYS A 226 -13.03 22.54 11.41
CA LYS A 226 -11.90 21.62 11.20
C LYS A 226 -11.11 21.49 12.48
N PRO A 227 -11.01 20.30 13.07
CA PRO A 227 -10.16 20.13 14.26
C PRO A 227 -8.70 20.33 13.92
N THR A 228 -7.98 21.07 14.76
CA THR A 228 -6.52 21.20 14.68
C THR A 228 -5.88 19.93 15.24
N VAL A 229 -5.03 19.31 14.44
CA VAL A 229 -4.41 18.01 14.70
C VAL A 229 -2.90 18.17 14.91
N ALA A 230 -2.38 17.73 16.04
CA ALA A 230 -0.96 17.51 16.24
C ALA A 230 -0.61 16.04 16.03
N TRP A 231 0.08 15.73 14.95
CA TRP A 231 0.68 14.41 14.71
C TRP A 231 2.13 14.49 15.12
N MET A 232 2.52 13.79 16.18
CA MET A 232 3.80 14.05 16.85
C MET A 232 4.44 12.78 17.43
N LYS A 233 5.76 12.83 17.63
CA LYS A 233 6.55 11.77 18.26
C LYS A 233 7.56 12.29 19.26
N TYR A 234 7.80 11.47 20.28
CA TYR A 234 8.83 11.70 21.27
C TYR A 234 10.04 10.78 21.04
N ASN A 235 11.22 11.34 21.11
CA ASN A 235 12.46 10.59 21.10
C ASN A 235 13.48 11.23 22.03
N SER A 236 13.86 10.52 23.10
CA SER A 236 14.98 10.88 23.98
C SER A 236 14.97 12.35 24.46
N GLY A 237 13.84 12.82 24.92
CA GLY A 237 13.71 14.20 25.46
C GLY A 237 13.31 15.24 24.41
N VAL A 238 13.04 14.84 23.17
CA VAL A 238 12.66 15.76 22.09
C VAL A 238 11.31 15.33 21.51
N TRP A 239 10.34 16.25 21.50
CA TRP A 239 9.12 16.14 20.70
C TRP A 239 9.34 16.68 19.30
N SER A 240 8.73 16.04 18.32
CA SER A 240 8.72 16.51 16.94
C SER A 240 7.36 16.34 16.30
N PHE A 241 6.91 17.34 15.53
CA PHE A 241 5.72 17.23 14.69
C PHE A 241 6.07 16.58 13.35
N THR A 242 5.19 15.72 12.84
CA THR A 242 5.40 15.10 11.53
C THR A 242 5.22 16.13 10.41
N LYS A 243 6.08 16.03 9.39
CA LYS A 243 5.99 16.80 8.13
C LYS A 243 5.89 15.89 6.90
N GLU A 244 5.78 14.59 7.11
CA GLU A 244 5.66 13.65 6.01
C GLU A 244 4.30 13.85 5.30
N ALA A 245 4.35 14.10 4.00
CA ALA A 245 3.18 14.39 3.17
C ALA A 245 2.09 13.30 3.29
N TYR A 246 2.50 12.04 3.48
CA TYR A 246 1.60 10.91 3.69
C TYR A 246 0.63 11.11 4.85
N TYR A 247 1.13 11.51 6.02
CA TYR A 247 0.29 11.74 7.21
C TYR A 247 -0.54 13.02 7.08
N LEU A 248 0.08 14.08 6.53
CA LEU A 248 -0.60 15.35 6.28
C LEU A 248 -1.79 15.17 5.34
N LYS A 249 -1.62 14.34 4.30
CA LYS A 249 -2.68 14.02 3.35
C LYS A 249 -3.87 13.31 4.01
N TYR A 250 -3.63 12.40 4.93
CA TYR A 250 -4.70 11.75 5.69
C TYR A 250 -5.49 12.75 6.54
N VAL A 251 -4.80 13.66 7.22
CA VAL A 251 -5.48 14.67 8.06
C VAL A 251 -6.34 15.58 7.19
N GLU A 252 -5.81 16.05 6.05
CA GLU A 252 -6.55 16.86 5.09
C GLU A 252 -7.80 16.11 4.56
N ASP A 253 -7.63 14.87 4.10
CA ASP A 253 -8.71 14.08 3.50
C ASP A 253 -9.78 13.68 4.52
N ALA A 254 -9.39 13.53 5.79
CA ALA A 254 -10.33 13.30 6.90
C ALA A 254 -11.05 14.59 7.38
N GLY A 255 -10.73 15.75 6.81
CA GLY A 255 -11.37 17.04 7.15
C GLY A 255 -10.77 17.75 8.35
N GLY A 256 -9.57 17.36 8.82
CA GLY A 256 -8.81 18.07 9.84
C GLY A 256 -7.87 19.13 9.27
N GLU A 257 -7.21 19.85 10.16
CA GLU A 257 -6.16 20.82 9.86
C GLU A 257 -4.93 20.52 10.69
N ILE A 258 -3.75 20.49 10.07
CA ILE A 258 -2.50 20.24 10.79
C ILE A 258 -2.10 21.49 11.57
N LEU A 259 -1.63 21.28 12.80
CA LEU A 259 -1.03 22.33 13.61
C LEU A 259 0.13 23.00 12.85
N ASP A 260 0.01 24.31 12.65
CA ASP A 260 1.09 25.14 12.09
C ASP A 260 2.05 25.55 13.21
N ALA A 261 3.21 24.92 13.27
CA ALA A 261 4.24 25.20 14.25
C ALA A 261 5.46 25.88 13.60
N ASN A 262 5.97 26.93 14.22
CA ASN A 262 7.11 27.70 13.74
C ASN A 262 8.38 26.84 13.60
N LYS A 263 8.55 25.86 14.48
CA LYS A 263 9.64 24.88 14.44
C LYS A 263 9.09 23.45 14.58
N ASN A 264 9.91 22.47 14.25
CA ASN A 264 9.47 21.08 14.21
C ASN A 264 9.81 20.26 15.44
N THR A 265 10.79 20.73 16.23
CA THR A 265 11.36 19.97 17.34
C THR A 265 11.42 20.83 18.58
N TYR A 266 11.10 20.24 19.72
CA TYR A 266 11.04 20.87 21.03
C TYR A 266 11.74 19.98 22.04
N ASN A 267 12.82 20.50 22.66
CA ASN A 267 13.57 19.80 23.69
C ASN A 267 12.96 20.07 25.06
N ILE A 268 12.43 19.06 25.74
CA ILE A 268 11.80 19.21 27.05
C ILE A 268 12.76 19.63 28.16
N SER A 269 14.07 19.57 27.94
CA SER A 269 15.09 20.05 28.88
C SER A 269 15.37 21.57 28.74
N ASP A 270 14.86 22.19 27.67
CA ASP A 270 14.92 23.63 27.45
C ASP A 270 13.58 24.24 27.91
N PRO A 271 13.57 25.13 28.90
CA PRO A 271 12.34 25.71 29.43
C PRO A 271 11.54 26.51 28.39
N ASP A 272 12.19 27.22 27.48
CA ASP A 272 11.54 28.02 26.44
C ASP A 272 10.86 27.10 25.41
N ASP A 273 11.53 26.01 25.01
CA ASP A 273 10.97 24.98 24.12
C ASP A 273 9.77 24.27 24.75
N LEU A 274 9.86 23.96 26.05
CA LEU A 274 8.78 23.29 26.77
C LEU A 274 7.56 24.19 26.89
N GLU A 275 7.75 25.47 27.22
CA GLU A 275 6.66 26.45 27.31
C GLU A 275 5.99 26.67 25.95
N GLU A 276 6.76 26.81 24.86
CA GLU A 276 6.24 26.96 23.50
C GLU A 276 5.45 25.70 23.08
N LEU A 277 5.98 24.50 23.32
CA LEU A 277 5.29 23.23 23.04
C LEU A 277 3.96 23.16 23.75
N HIS A 278 3.93 23.46 25.05
CA HIS A 278 2.69 23.43 25.83
C HIS A 278 1.68 24.48 25.31
N ALA A 279 2.13 25.70 25.00
CA ALA A 279 1.27 26.75 24.46
C ALA A 279 0.65 26.32 23.11
N LEU A 280 1.42 25.71 22.22
CA LEU A 280 0.91 25.15 20.96
C LEU A 280 -0.12 24.04 21.21
N LEU A 281 0.15 23.11 22.12
CA LEU A 281 -0.76 21.99 22.41
C LEU A 281 -2.05 22.45 23.09
N CYS A 282 -2.09 23.63 23.72
CA CYS A 282 -3.34 24.23 24.25
C CYS A 282 -4.32 24.63 23.11
N THR A 283 -3.84 24.75 21.87
CA THR A 283 -4.66 25.10 20.68
C THR A 283 -5.12 23.89 19.89
N VAL A 284 -4.77 22.66 20.32
CA VAL A 284 -4.97 21.41 19.57
C VAL A 284 -6.19 20.66 20.09
N GLU A 285 -7.08 20.24 19.19
CA GLU A 285 -8.23 19.40 19.51
C GLU A 285 -7.94 17.91 19.48
N VAL A 286 -6.99 17.47 18.63
CA VAL A 286 -6.66 16.06 18.45
C VAL A 286 -5.15 15.85 18.48
N VAL A 287 -4.67 14.92 19.27
CA VAL A 287 -3.27 14.49 19.26
C VAL A 287 -3.18 13.05 18.76
N ILE A 288 -2.31 12.83 17.77
CA ILE A 288 -1.91 11.51 17.29
C ILE A 288 -0.44 11.31 17.65
N ASP A 289 -0.20 10.39 18.56
CA ASP A 289 1.14 10.07 19.05
C ASP A 289 1.73 8.88 18.29
N GLU A 290 2.79 9.13 17.51
CA GLU A 290 3.54 8.12 16.75
C GLU A 290 4.86 7.71 17.43
N THR A 291 5.03 8.00 18.72
CA THR A 291 6.22 7.62 19.48
C THR A 291 6.48 6.13 19.36
N LEU A 292 7.70 5.76 18.97
CA LEU A 292 8.10 4.37 18.91
C LEU A 292 8.11 3.77 20.33
N ALA A 293 7.27 2.77 20.54
CA ALA A 293 7.21 2.05 21.81
C ALA A 293 7.77 0.63 21.62
N TYR A 294 8.79 0.27 22.41
CA TYR A 294 9.30 -1.10 22.45
C TYR A 294 8.23 -2.11 22.89
N ASP A 295 7.37 -1.67 23.78
CA ASP A 295 6.22 -2.43 24.28
C ASP A 295 4.96 -1.57 24.11
N PRO A 296 4.27 -1.69 22.96
CA PRO A 296 3.05 -0.94 22.72
C PRO A 296 1.93 -1.22 23.72
N VAL A 297 1.91 -2.40 24.33
CA VAL A 297 0.87 -2.78 25.33
C VAL A 297 1.01 -1.94 26.58
N ASN A 298 2.22 -1.69 27.04
CA ASN A 298 2.51 -0.89 28.23
C ASN A 298 2.63 0.62 27.96
N TYR A 299 2.51 1.06 26.70
CA TYR A 299 2.44 2.48 26.40
C TYR A 299 1.03 3.01 26.65
N THR A 300 0.92 3.86 27.65
CA THR A 300 -0.36 4.39 28.15
C THR A 300 -0.42 5.92 28.11
N MET A 301 -1.58 6.49 28.44
CA MET A 301 -1.72 7.93 28.65
C MET A 301 -0.71 8.47 29.67
N SER A 302 -0.43 7.70 30.74
CA SER A 302 0.56 8.13 31.77
C SER A 302 1.96 8.28 31.17
N THR A 303 2.34 7.37 30.27
CA THR A 303 3.63 7.44 29.55
C THR A 303 3.69 8.69 28.67
N PHE A 304 2.63 8.99 27.92
CA PHE A 304 2.54 10.19 27.09
C PHE A 304 2.69 11.47 27.95
N ILE A 305 1.93 11.57 29.04
CA ILE A 305 1.96 12.74 29.94
C ILE A 305 3.32 12.90 30.61
N GLN A 306 3.96 11.81 31.00
CA GLN A 306 5.32 11.85 31.56
C GLN A 306 6.32 12.37 30.53
N ASN A 307 6.23 11.92 29.28
CA ASN A 307 7.07 12.41 28.18
C ASN A 307 6.80 13.88 27.85
N LEU A 308 5.56 14.34 28.03
CA LEU A 308 5.18 15.74 27.81
C LEU A 308 5.69 16.68 28.92
N ASN A 309 6.07 16.13 30.09
CA ASN A 309 6.59 16.85 31.24
C ASN A 309 5.69 18.02 31.69
N VAL A 310 4.39 17.74 31.87
CA VAL A 310 3.39 18.76 32.20
C VAL A 310 2.68 18.41 33.51
N GLU A 311 2.55 19.44 34.38
CA GLU A 311 1.82 19.34 35.66
C GLU A 311 0.37 19.82 35.51
N ASP A 312 0.17 21.02 34.99
CA ASP A 312 -1.17 21.57 34.72
C ASP A 312 -1.64 21.22 33.30
N ARG A 313 -2.76 20.52 33.22
CA ARG A 313 -3.35 20.01 31.97
C ARG A 313 -4.63 20.73 31.60
N SER A 314 -5.00 21.78 32.30
CA SER A 314 -6.32 22.43 32.19
C SER A 314 -6.57 23.08 30.82
N CYS A 315 -5.53 23.49 30.10
CA CYS A 315 -5.66 24.10 28.78
C CYS A 315 -5.77 23.09 27.63
N PHE A 316 -5.39 21.81 27.84
CA PHE A 316 -5.31 20.83 26.74
C PHE A 316 -6.68 20.29 26.33
N SER A 317 -7.27 20.89 25.28
CA SER A 317 -8.58 20.47 24.76
C SER A 317 -8.60 19.00 24.33
N PHE A 318 -7.53 18.49 23.75
CA PHE A 318 -7.46 17.08 23.35
C PHE A 318 -7.56 16.10 24.55
N LEU A 319 -7.15 16.49 25.76
CA LEU A 319 -7.36 15.69 26.96
C LEU A 319 -8.79 15.82 27.49
N THR A 320 -9.35 17.03 27.49
CA THR A 320 -10.75 17.25 27.91
C THR A 320 -11.72 16.53 26.96
N ASN A 321 -11.45 16.55 25.67
CA ASN A 321 -12.26 15.91 24.64
C ASN A 321 -11.91 14.42 24.46
N THR A 322 -11.03 13.84 25.30
CA THR A 322 -10.59 12.45 25.21
C THR A 322 -10.02 12.05 23.85
N SER A 323 -9.30 12.98 23.17
CA SER A 323 -8.83 12.81 21.78
C SER A 323 -7.31 12.66 21.69
N LEU A 324 -6.77 11.70 22.43
CA LEU A 324 -5.37 11.27 22.40
C LEU A 324 -5.29 9.86 21.81
N TRP A 325 -4.68 9.74 20.62
CA TRP A 325 -4.75 8.54 19.79
C TRP A 325 -3.36 8.03 19.39
N ARG A 326 -3.30 6.72 19.08
CA ARG A 326 -2.12 6.05 18.48
C ARG A 326 -2.58 5.08 17.40
N TYR A 327 -1.76 4.91 16.35
CA TYR A 327 -2.04 3.95 15.26
C TYR A 327 -1.45 2.54 15.51
N ASP A 328 -1.28 2.17 16.76
CA ASP A 328 -0.76 0.88 17.21
C ASP A 328 -1.86 -0.05 17.76
N LYS A 329 -3.09 0.09 17.27
CA LYS A 329 -4.21 -0.76 17.72
C LYS A 329 -4.03 -2.23 17.33
N ARG A 330 -3.42 -2.49 16.18
CA ARG A 330 -3.17 -3.84 15.68
C ARG A 330 -1.67 -4.08 15.60
N ILE A 331 -1.20 -5.07 16.34
CA ILE A 331 0.23 -5.38 16.47
C ILE A 331 0.48 -6.88 16.37
N GLN A 332 1.71 -7.25 16.03
CA GLN A 332 2.24 -8.59 16.29
C GLN A 332 3.60 -8.41 16.98
N SER A 333 3.66 -8.70 18.28
CA SER A 333 4.79 -8.31 19.12
C SER A 333 5.02 -6.79 19.10
N SER A 334 6.13 -6.30 18.55
CA SER A 334 6.41 -4.87 18.36
C SER A 334 6.09 -4.35 16.95
N SER A 335 5.74 -5.21 16.01
CA SER A 335 5.42 -4.82 14.63
C SER A 335 3.98 -4.30 14.53
N LEU A 336 3.80 -3.17 13.86
CA LEU A 336 2.52 -2.51 13.70
C LEU A 336 1.87 -2.88 12.35
N ASP A 337 0.57 -3.19 12.36
CA ASP A 337 -0.20 -3.41 11.14
C ASP A 337 -0.36 -2.13 10.28
N TRP A 338 0.00 -0.99 10.85
CA TRP A 338 0.14 0.28 10.16
C TRP A 338 1.09 0.20 8.94
N TYR A 339 2.17 -0.57 9.04
CA TYR A 339 3.14 -0.74 7.96
C TYR A 339 2.82 -1.93 7.04
N ASN A 340 1.68 -2.59 7.24
CA ASN A 340 1.24 -3.73 6.43
C ASN A 340 -0.20 -3.54 5.93
N GLY A 341 -1.21 -3.81 6.75
CA GLY A 341 -2.62 -3.76 6.36
C GLY A 341 -3.08 -2.35 5.97
N ALA A 342 -2.65 -1.31 6.71
CA ALA A 342 -3.02 0.07 6.42
C ALA A 342 -2.53 0.57 5.06
N VAL A 343 -1.39 0.05 4.57
CA VAL A 343 -0.83 0.43 3.26
C VAL A 343 -1.72 -0.06 2.12
N SER A 344 -2.26 -1.27 2.24
CA SER A 344 -3.11 -1.86 1.20
C SER A 344 -4.58 -1.41 1.28
N GLN A 345 -5.02 -0.94 2.45
CA GLN A 345 -6.40 -0.52 2.72
C GLN A 345 -6.47 0.87 3.37
N PRO A 346 -6.01 1.94 2.70
CA PRO A 346 -5.99 3.29 3.24
C PRO A 346 -7.38 3.85 3.54
N GLN A 347 -8.45 3.33 2.93
CA GLN A 347 -9.84 3.71 3.22
C GLN A 347 -10.21 3.40 4.69
N LEU A 348 -9.65 2.35 5.28
CA LEU A 348 -9.88 2.03 6.70
C LEU A 348 -9.20 3.03 7.63
N VAL A 349 -8.00 3.48 7.28
CA VAL A 349 -7.28 4.53 8.01
C VAL A 349 -8.06 5.85 7.94
N LEU A 350 -8.56 6.18 6.74
CA LEU A 350 -9.35 7.40 6.54
C LEU A 350 -10.65 7.36 7.34
N ALA A 351 -11.35 6.22 7.37
CA ALA A 351 -12.56 6.04 8.16
C ALA A 351 -12.27 6.20 9.66
N ASP A 352 -11.18 5.62 10.15
CA ASP A 352 -10.74 5.81 11.54
C ASP A 352 -10.51 7.29 11.86
N LEU A 353 -9.80 8.03 11.01
CA LEU A 353 -9.52 9.45 11.23
C LEU A 353 -10.78 10.31 11.15
N ILE A 354 -11.73 10.00 10.26
CA ILE A 354 -13.03 10.67 10.23
C ILE A 354 -13.77 10.47 11.55
N GLU A 355 -13.74 9.26 12.12
CA GLU A 355 -14.37 8.99 13.42
C GLU A 355 -13.63 9.64 14.58
N VAL A 356 -12.28 9.76 14.49
CA VAL A 356 -11.45 10.52 15.45
C VAL A 356 -11.82 12.01 15.46
N PHE A 357 -11.97 12.61 14.27
CA PHE A 357 -12.23 14.04 14.11
C PHE A 357 -13.69 14.41 14.33
N PHE A 358 -14.59 13.54 13.93
CA PHE A 358 -16.04 13.73 13.97
C PHE A 358 -16.71 12.47 14.55
N PRO A 359 -16.63 12.23 15.86
CA PRO A 359 -17.12 11.00 16.46
C PRO A 359 -18.65 10.87 16.29
N THR A 360 -19.05 9.93 15.46
CA THR A 360 -20.46 9.64 15.14
C THR A 360 -20.90 8.23 15.58
N GLY A 361 -19.92 7.35 15.83
CA GLY A 361 -20.14 5.93 16.06
C GLY A 361 -20.46 5.15 14.77
N ASN A 362 -20.31 5.77 13.59
CA ASN A 362 -20.62 5.14 12.30
C ASN A 362 -19.48 4.24 11.80
N TYR A 363 -18.25 4.51 12.22
CA TYR A 363 -17.07 3.77 11.75
C TYR A 363 -16.44 2.98 12.89
N THR A 364 -16.13 1.72 12.61
CA THR A 364 -15.39 0.86 13.55
C THR A 364 -13.91 1.14 13.42
N MET A 365 -13.26 1.50 14.53
CA MET A 365 -11.82 1.78 14.58
C MET A 365 -10.99 0.54 14.24
N THR A 366 -10.14 0.63 13.25
CA THR A 366 -9.28 -0.48 12.79
C THR A 366 -7.84 -0.33 13.25
N TYR A 367 -7.21 0.81 13.01
CA TYR A 367 -5.79 1.04 13.25
C TYR A 367 -5.51 1.93 14.45
N PHE A 368 -6.45 2.82 14.82
CA PHE A 368 -6.27 3.74 15.93
C PHE A 368 -6.85 3.22 17.23
N ARG A 369 -6.15 3.45 18.33
CA ARG A 369 -6.64 3.24 19.69
C ARG A 369 -6.58 4.53 20.50
N ASN A 370 -7.51 4.68 21.42
CA ASN A 370 -7.62 5.85 22.29
C ASN A 370 -6.90 5.60 23.61
N LEU A 371 -5.81 6.33 23.86
CA LEU A 371 -5.04 6.22 25.12
C LEU A 371 -5.82 6.71 26.32
N PHE A 372 -6.67 7.75 26.15
CA PHE A 372 -7.45 8.30 27.24
C PHE A 372 -8.49 7.29 27.76
N LYS A 373 -9.05 6.48 26.87
CA LYS A 373 -9.99 5.40 27.22
C LYS A 373 -9.30 4.14 27.75
N GLY A 374 -7.97 4.12 27.82
CA GLY A 374 -7.22 2.94 28.26
C GLY A 374 -7.32 1.76 27.29
N GLU A 375 -7.58 2.02 26.01
CA GLU A 375 -7.63 0.96 25.00
C GLU A 375 -6.26 0.31 24.83
N THR A 376 -6.24 -1.02 24.77
CA THR A 376 -5.02 -1.81 24.56
C THR A 376 -4.89 -2.27 23.12
N PRO A 377 -3.67 -2.50 22.61
CA PRO A 377 -3.48 -3.11 21.30
C PRO A 377 -4.07 -4.53 21.22
N ILE A 378 -4.48 -4.89 20.01
CA ILE A 378 -4.91 -6.25 19.65
C ILE A 378 -3.69 -6.97 19.06
N ASN A 379 -3.27 -8.06 19.70
CA ASN A 379 -2.17 -8.88 19.21
C ASN A 379 -2.68 -9.82 18.12
N ILE A 380 -2.11 -9.69 16.92
CA ILE A 380 -2.46 -10.50 15.76
C ILE A 380 -1.81 -11.88 15.88
N GLY A 381 -2.64 -12.92 15.79
CA GLY A 381 -2.19 -14.31 15.84
C GLY A 381 -2.68 -15.13 14.63
N PRO A 382 -2.08 -16.31 14.39
CA PRO A 382 -2.45 -17.17 13.28
C PRO A 382 -3.86 -17.75 13.38
N GLU A 383 -4.44 -17.78 14.57
CA GLU A 383 -5.83 -18.20 14.84
C GLU A 383 -6.85 -17.22 14.23
N MET A 384 -6.44 -15.97 13.95
CA MET A 384 -7.27 -14.98 13.28
C MET A 384 -7.36 -15.18 11.76
N CYS A 385 -6.63 -16.16 11.18
CA CYS A 385 -6.79 -16.53 9.78
C CYS A 385 -7.98 -17.49 9.63
N ASP A 386 -9.13 -16.93 9.37
CA ASP A 386 -10.45 -17.60 9.26
C ASP A 386 -10.81 -18.03 7.83
N ARG A 387 -9.93 -17.74 6.85
CA ARG A 387 -10.12 -18.04 5.43
C ARG A 387 -9.14 -19.08 4.92
N ASP A 388 -9.43 -19.64 3.75
CA ASP A 388 -8.48 -20.44 2.99
C ASP A 388 -7.32 -19.54 2.51
N THR A 389 -6.09 -19.96 2.77
CA THR A 389 -4.87 -19.24 2.39
C THR A 389 -4.63 -19.17 0.89
N SER A 390 -5.27 -20.05 0.11
CA SER A 390 -5.26 -20.02 -1.36
C SER A 390 -6.22 -18.96 -1.94
N SER A 391 -7.22 -18.54 -1.15
CA SER A 391 -8.21 -17.56 -1.59
C SER A 391 -7.69 -16.12 -1.49
N THR A 392 -8.18 -15.27 -2.38
CA THR A 392 -7.91 -13.81 -2.31
C THR A 392 -8.63 -13.18 -1.13
N LEU A 393 -8.01 -12.18 -0.51
CA LEU A 393 -8.66 -11.31 0.46
C LEU A 393 -9.33 -10.13 -0.27
N ASP A 394 -10.64 -9.98 -0.13
CA ASP A 394 -11.31 -8.81 -0.67
C ASP A 394 -11.05 -7.57 0.20
N PRO A 395 -10.94 -6.37 -0.41
CA PRO A 395 -10.87 -5.13 0.36
C PRO A 395 -12.13 -4.92 1.21
N THR A 396 -11.95 -4.43 2.41
CA THR A 396 -13.07 -4.03 3.26
C THR A 396 -13.66 -2.72 2.77
N ILE A 397 -14.95 -2.73 2.46
CA ILE A 397 -15.69 -1.53 2.04
C ILE A 397 -16.30 -0.87 3.26
N VAL A 398 -15.94 0.38 3.47
CA VAL A 398 -16.54 1.20 4.54
C VAL A 398 -17.79 1.87 3.99
N PRO A 399 -18.92 1.83 4.73
CA PRO A 399 -20.12 2.54 4.31
C PRO A 399 -19.84 4.02 4.06
N CYS A 400 -20.33 4.51 2.92
CA CYS A 400 -20.07 5.85 2.45
C CYS A 400 -21.41 6.46 2.04
N GLY A 401 -22.01 7.28 2.91
CA GLY A 401 -23.31 7.92 2.68
C GLY A 401 -24.27 7.72 3.84
#